data_80e2965f7dfcdd2b138c8e8cd430d549
#
_entry.id   80e2965f7dfcdd2b138c8e8cd430d549
#
_cell.length_a   1.000
_cell.length_b   1.000
_cell.length_c   1.000
_cell.angle_alpha   90.00
_cell.angle_beta   90.00
_cell.angle_gamma   90.00
#
_symmetry.space_group_name_H-M   'P 1'
#
loop_
_entity.id
_entity.type
_entity.pdbx_description
1 polymer ?
#
loop_
_entity_poly.entity_id
_entity_poly.type
_entity_poly.pdbx_seq_one_letter_code
_entity_poly.pdbx_strand_id
1 'polypeptide(L)'
;MQVKKAAVKLCLALAVIVPCMAWGQTSSINAFSPYSMYGLGELRTPGTLQTRSMGGVGVGMRNAAAVNLLNPAAYSAVRPKSFLFDFGLEGQCFYNSQKYYGQTLNTSYYTVNFHDIAFQLPIAKHLGLGFSLTPYSSCLLYTSPS
;
A
#
# COMPACT_ATOMS: atom_id res chain seq x y z
N MET A 1 17.99 -12.14 -34.72
CA MET A 1 17.23 -13.38 -34.42
C MET A 1 17.26 -13.74 -32.92
N GLN A 2 18.29 -13.43 -32.16
CA GLN A 2 18.45 -13.70 -30.73
C GLN A 2 17.48 -12.90 -29.84
N VAL A 3 17.23 -11.63 -30.14
CA VAL A 3 16.36 -10.74 -29.33
C VAL A 3 14.89 -11.22 -29.30
N LYS A 4 14.38 -11.73 -30.44
CA LYS A 4 13.02 -12.30 -30.48
C LYS A 4 12.88 -13.57 -29.62
N LYS A 5 13.91 -14.42 -29.57
CA LYS A 5 13.92 -15.62 -28.73
C LYS A 5 14.00 -15.29 -27.23
N ALA A 6 14.73 -14.23 -26.85
CA ALA A 6 14.81 -13.75 -25.48
C ALA A 6 13.48 -13.14 -25.04
N ALA A 7 12.81 -12.34 -25.87
CA ALA A 7 11.51 -11.76 -25.56
C ALA A 7 10.42 -12.84 -25.39
N VAL A 8 10.41 -13.87 -26.23
CA VAL A 8 9.46 -14.99 -26.11
C VAL A 8 9.70 -15.78 -24.82
N LYS A 9 10.96 -16.04 -24.44
CA LYS A 9 11.28 -16.73 -23.19
C LYS A 9 10.87 -15.90 -21.98
N LEU A 10 11.05 -14.58 -22.01
CA LEU A 10 10.63 -13.67 -20.95
C LEU A 10 9.10 -13.64 -20.81
N CYS A 11 8.35 -13.55 -21.93
CA CYS A 11 6.89 -13.62 -21.92
C CYS A 11 6.38 -14.98 -21.41
N LEU A 12 7.04 -16.08 -21.79
CA LEU A 12 6.66 -17.41 -21.31
C LEU A 12 6.92 -17.57 -19.81
N ALA A 13 8.03 -17.03 -19.30
CA ALA A 13 8.33 -17.01 -17.87
C ALA A 13 7.32 -16.17 -17.07
N LEU A 14 6.93 -15.00 -17.60
CA LEU A 14 5.91 -14.15 -17.00
C LEU A 14 4.54 -14.85 -16.98
N ALA A 15 4.17 -15.54 -18.06
CA ALA A 15 2.90 -16.27 -18.17
C ALA A 15 2.78 -17.47 -17.20
N VAL A 16 3.91 -18.03 -16.78
CA VAL A 16 3.94 -19.13 -15.79
C VAL A 16 3.85 -18.59 -14.35
N ILE A 17 4.35 -17.37 -14.09
CA ILE A 17 4.33 -16.75 -12.76
C ILE A 17 2.92 -16.26 -12.39
N VAL A 18 2.16 -15.74 -13.36
CA VAL A 18 0.82 -15.19 -13.15
C VAL A 18 -0.19 -16.20 -12.54
N PRO A 19 -0.31 -17.45 -13.02
CA PRO A 19 -1.26 -18.39 -12.43
C PRO A 19 -0.87 -18.88 -11.03
N CYS A 20 0.40 -18.85 -10.64
CA CYS A 20 0.81 -19.21 -9.29
C CYS A 20 0.30 -18.22 -8.21
N MET A 21 0.03 -16.99 -8.58
CA MET A 21 -0.52 -15.98 -7.66
C MET A 21 -2.06 -16.08 -7.47
N ALA A 22 -2.75 -16.77 -8.38
CA ALA A 22 -4.21 -16.87 -8.35
C ALA A 22 -4.76 -17.91 -7.35
N TRP A 23 -3.93 -18.76 -6.79
CA TRP A 23 -4.36 -19.83 -5.87
C TRP A 23 -4.27 -19.44 -4.38
N GLY A 24 -3.92 -18.22 -4.09
CA GLY A 24 -3.76 -17.70 -2.72
C GLY A 24 -4.95 -16.90 -2.21
N GLN A 25 -6.18 -17.20 -2.62
CA GLN A 25 -7.37 -16.62 -1.99
C GLN A 25 -7.71 -17.35 -0.68
N THR A 26 -6.79 -17.32 0.26
CA THR A 26 -7.20 -17.42 1.66
C THR A 26 -7.88 -16.09 1.98
N SER A 27 -9.10 -16.17 2.50
CA SER A 27 -9.82 -15.04 3.08
C SER A 27 -8.95 -14.46 4.20
N SER A 28 -7.96 -13.64 3.83
CA SER A 28 -7.14 -12.93 4.78
C SER A 28 -8.01 -11.83 5.36
N ILE A 29 -8.48 -12.04 6.58
CA ILE A 29 -9.11 -11.00 7.38
C ILE A 29 -8.01 -9.97 7.63
N ASN A 30 -7.98 -8.91 6.81
CA ASN A 30 -6.95 -7.86 6.88
C ASN A 30 -7.33 -6.72 7.83
N ALA A 31 -8.49 -6.84 8.50
CA ALA A 31 -9.01 -5.86 9.42
C ALA A 31 -9.46 -6.54 10.70
N PHE A 32 -8.77 -6.32 11.81
CA PHE A 32 -9.08 -6.90 13.13
C PHE A 32 -9.62 -5.88 14.12
N SER A 33 -9.72 -4.62 13.72
CA SER A 33 -10.28 -3.57 14.55
C SER A 33 -11.81 -3.69 14.62
N PRO A 34 -12.44 -3.62 15.79
CA PRO A 34 -13.90 -3.56 15.91
C PRO A 34 -14.52 -2.41 15.10
N TYR A 35 -13.78 -1.33 14.93
CA TYR A 35 -14.22 -0.16 14.16
C TYR A 35 -14.29 -0.43 12.66
N SER A 36 -13.57 -1.43 12.17
CA SER A 36 -13.61 -1.81 10.75
C SER A 36 -14.90 -2.52 10.33
N MET A 37 -15.75 -2.90 11.29
CA MET A 37 -17.02 -3.60 11.03
C MET A 37 -18.17 -2.66 10.67
N TYR A 38 -18.01 -1.36 10.86
CA TYR A 38 -19.09 -0.38 10.72
C TYR A 38 -18.77 0.67 9.65
N GLY A 39 -19.76 1.01 8.84
CA GLY A 39 -19.69 2.08 7.85
C GLY A 39 -18.58 1.90 6.81
N LEU A 40 -17.73 2.89 6.68
CA LEU A 40 -16.59 2.89 5.74
C LEU A 40 -15.38 2.11 6.25
N GLY A 41 -15.48 1.50 7.44
CA GLY A 41 -14.35 0.86 8.10
C GLY A 41 -13.36 1.85 8.71
N GLU A 42 -12.14 1.38 8.93
CA GLU A 42 -11.05 2.20 9.43
C GLU A 42 -10.41 3.00 8.29
N LEU A 43 -10.52 4.32 8.34
CA LEU A 43 -9.93 5.22 7.35
C LEU A 43 -8.41 5.21 7.47
N ARG A 44 -7.74 5.15 6.32
CA ARG A 44 -6.29 5.22 6.28
C ARG A 44 -5.80 6.66 6.13
N THR A 45 -4.72 6.98 6.84
CA THR A 45 -4.07 8.28 6.71
C THR A 45 -3.47 8.41 5.29
N PRO A 46 -3.81 9.47 4.55
CA PRO A 46 -3.28 9.64 3.19
C PRO A 46 -1.77 9.89 3.19
N GLY A 47 -1.12 9.55 2.08
CA GLY A 47 0.32 9.74 1.89
C GLY A 47 1.06 8.43 1.73
N THR A 48 2.35 8.50 1.44
CA THR A 48 3.24 7.33 1.37
C THR A 48 3.59 6.82 2.76
N LEU A 49 4.07 5.59 2.86
CA LEU A 49 4.54 5.03 4.12
C LEU A 49 5.61 5.91 4.77
N GLN A 50 6.48 6.54 3.96
CA GLN A 50 7.49 7.47 4.44
C GLN A 50 6.88 8.73 5.08
N THR A 51 5.89 9.36 4.45
CA THR A 51 5.22 10.54 5.03
C THR A 51 4.47 10.18 6.31
N ARG A 52 3.86 9.01 6.36
CA ARG A 52 3.16 8.50 7.53
C ARG A 52 4.11 8.22 8.70
N SER A 53 5.29 7.63 8.45
CA SER A 53 6.30 7.38 9.49
C SER A 53 6.86 8.68 10.11
N MET A 54 6.79 9.79 9.38
CA MET A 54 7.14 11.13 9.86
C MET A 54 5.96 11.87 10.52
N GLY A 55 4.87 11.16 10.88
CA GLY A 55 3.70 11.78 11.50
C GLY A 55 2.73 12.45 10.53
N GLY A 56 2.74 12.09 9.25
CA GLY A 56 1.84 12.65 8.24
C GLY A 56 2.30 14.00 7.67
N VAL A 57 3.55 14.38 7.92
CA VAL A 57 4.14 15.61 7.36
C VAL A 57 4.33 15.46 5.87
N GLY A 58 3.75 16.35 5.08
CA GLY A 58 3.89 16.27 3.63
C GLY A 58 3.35 17.46 2.87
N VAL A 59 2.34 18.16 3.41
CA VAL A 59 1.64 19.24 2.71
C VAL A 59 2.59 20.40 2.32
N GLY A 60 3.50 20.78 3.21
CA GLY A 60 4.50 21.81 2.95
C GLY A 60 5.84 21.27 2.47
N MET A 61 6.02 19.95 2.43
CA MET A 61 7.32 19.36 2.13
C MET A 61 7.56 19.27 0.61
N ARG A 62 8.73 19.71 0.19
CA ARG A 62 9.21 19.59 -1.18
C ARG A 62 10.59 18.94 -1.18
N ASN A 63 10.64 17.66 -1.54
CA ASN A 63 11.86 16.87 -1.53
C ASN A 63 12.14 16.28 -2.91
N ALA A 64 13.40 16.31 -3.33
CA ALA A 64 13.82 15.74 -4.60
C ALA A 64 14.09 14.22 -4.55
N ALA A 65 14.09 13.63 -3.36
CA ALA A 65 14.47 12.24 -3.11
C ALA A 65 13.35 11.37 -2.51
N ALA A 66 12.16 11.96 -2.25
CA ALA A 66 11.04 11.24 -1.68
C ALA A 66 9.75 11.57 -2.45
N VAL A 67 8.94 10.56 -2.67
CA VAL A 67 7.61 10.73 -3.25
C VAL A 67 6.69 11.40 -2.23
N ASN A 68 6.02 12.48 -2.63
CA ASN A 68 5.10 13.18 -1.78
C ASN A 68 3.73 13.31 -2.45
N LEU A 69 2.77 12.52 -2.01
CA LEU A 69 1.40 12.51 -2.54
C LEU A 69 0.54 13.65 -2.00
N LEU A 70 0.92 14.24 -0.86
CA LEU A 70 0.14 15.28 -0.18
C LEU A 70 0.37 16.68 -0.79
N ASN A 71 1.45 16.84 -1.56
CA ASN A 71 1.78 18.10 -2.19
C ASN A 71 2.10 17.92 -3.69
N PRO A 72 1.15 18.12 -4.59
CA PRO A 72 1.39 18.00 -6.03
C PRO A 72 2.49 18.95 -6.56
N ALA A 73 2.72 20.09 -5.90
CA ALA A 73 3.79 21.01 -6.28
C ALA A 73 5.20 20.41 -6.06
N ALA A 74 5.31 19.39 -5.22
CA ALA A 74 6.57 18.67 -4.99
C ALA A 74 7.00 17.83 -6.19
N TYR A 75 6.08 17.49 -7.12
CA TYR A 75 6.40 16.64 -8.27
C TYR A 75 7.44 17.26 -9.21
N SER A 76 7.48 18.59 -9.30
CA SER A 76 8.50 19.30 -10.06
C SER A 76 9.86 19.43 -9.36
N ALA A 77 9.98 18.99 -8.11
CA ALA A 77 11.24 19.02 -7.35
C ALA A 77 12.18 17.84 -7.68
N VAL A 78 11.67 16.80 -8.32
CA VAL A 78 12.45 15.63 -8.72
C VAL A 78 13.55 16.05 -9.71
N ARG A 79 14.72 15.45 -9.60
CA ARG A 79 15.84 15.73 -10.49
C ARG A 79 15.47 15.46 -11.96
N PRO A 80 15.88 16.33 -12.89
CA PRO A 80 15.64 16.12 -14.31
C PRO A 80 16.19 14.74 -14.78
N LYS A 81 15.46 14.09 -15.68
CA LYS A 81 15.82 12.75 -16.23
C LYS A 81 15.89 11.64 -15.19
N SER A 82 15.22 11.77 -14.04
CA SER A 82 15.06 10.74 -13.03
C SER A 82 13.58 10.48 -12.76
N PHE A 83 13.28 9.36 -12.13
CA PHE A 83 11.95 9.09 -11.58
C PHE A 83 12.11 8.61 -10.14
N LEU A 84 11.09 8.84 -9.35
CA LEU A 84 10.96 8.29 -8.01
C LEU A 84 9.89 7.22 -8.01
N PHE A 85 10.18 6.13 -7.32
CA PHE A 85 9.27 5.03 -7.09
C PHE A 85 9.20 4.77 -5.59
N ASP A 86 7.99 4.62 -5.06
CA ASP A 86 7.75 4.24 -3.68
C ASP A 86 6.84 3.01 -3.65
N PHE A 87 7.15 2.09 -2.77
CA PHE A 87 6.39 0.88 -2.53
C PHE A 87 6.34 0.61 -1.03
N GLY A 88 5.17 0.65 -0.45
CA GLY A 88 4.93 0.50 0.97
C GLY A 88 4.23 -0.80 1.33
N LEU A 89 4.76 -1.50 2.33
CA LEU A 89 4.10 -2.60 3.03
C LEU A 89 3.97 -2.25 4.50
N GLU A 90 2.80 -2.48 5.07
CA GLU A 90 2.51 -2.22 6.48
C GLU A 90 2.24 -3.53 7.22
N GLY A 91 3.01 -3.79 8.27
CA GLY A 91 2.74 -4.85 9.23
C GLY A 91 1.97 -4.29 10.42
N GLN A 92 0.87 -4.95 10.81
CA GLN A 92 0.09 -4.58 11.98
C GLN A 92 0.03 -5.76 12.96
N CYS A 93 0.22 -5.46 14.23
CA CYS A 93 0.07 -6.42 15.33
C CYS A 93 -1.04 -5.92 16.23
N PHE A 94 -2.09 -6.72 16.38
CA PHE A 94 -3.20 -6.43 17.29
C PHE A 94 -3.12 -7.35 18.48
N TYR A 95 -3.17 -6.79 19.66
CA TYR A 95 -3.24 -7.51 20.93
C TYR A 95 -4.53 -7.14 21.64
N ASN A 96 -5.43 -8.12 21.77
CA ASN A 96 -6.69 -7.97 22.46
C ASN A 96 -6.66 -8.75 23.76
N SER A 97 -7.01 -8.09 24.86
CA SER A 97 -7.18 -8.72 26.16
C SER A 97 -8.61 -8.46 26.65
N GLN A 98 -9.37 -9.52 26.87
CA GLN A 98 -10.73 -9.47 27.39
C GLN A 98 -10.81 -10.25 28.70
N LYS A 99 -11.50 -9.65 29.69
CA LYS A 99 -11.87 -10.34 30.93
C LYS A 99 -13.31 -10.82 30.82
N TYR A 100 -13.47 -12.14 30.85
CA TYR A 100 -14.79 -12.78 30.83
C TYR A 100 -14.89 -13.78 31.98
N TYR A 101 -15.87 -13.59 32.88
CA TYR A 101 -16.07 -14.44 34.07
C TYR A 101 -14.81 -14.69 34.91
N GLY A 102 -13.96 -13.68 35.09
CA GLY A 102 -12.73 -13.80 35.89
C GLY A 102 -11.54 -14.44 35.16
N GLN A 103 -11.73 -14.88 33.94
CA GLN A 103 -10.64 -15.35 33.07
C GLN A 103 -10.19 -14.26 32.12
N THR A 104 -8.88 -14.16 31.92
CA THR A 104 -8.31 -13.24 30.94
C THR A 104 -8.03 -14.02 29.64
N LEU A 105 -8.76 -13.66 28.60
CA LEU A 105 -8.55 -14.19 27.25
C LEU A 105 -7.68 -13.19 26.47
N ASN A 106 -6.50 -13.64 26.07
CA ASN A 106 -5.57 -12.87 25.26
C ASN A 106 -5.57 -13.41 23.84
N THR A 107 -5.75 -12.54 22.87
CA THR A 107 -5.69 -12.90 21.46
C THR A 107 -4.77 -11.94 20.72
N SER A 108 -3.83 -12.46 19.94
CA SER A 108 -2.92 -11.67 19.11
C SER A 108 -3.11 -12.04 17.64
N TYR A 109 -3.21 -11.01 16.81
CA TYR A 109 -3.32 -11.13 15.36
C TYR A 109 -2.19 -10.36 14.69
N TYR A 110 -1.63 -10.96 13.65
CA TYR A 110 -0.61 -10.36 12.81
C TYR A 110 -1.15 -10.27 11.39
N THR A 111 -1.03 -9.11 10.78
CA THR A 111 -1.41 -8.91 9.39
C THR A 111 -0.38 -8.08 8.66
N VAL A 112 -0.19 -8.40 7.38
CA VAL A 112 0.65 -7.60 6.47
C VAL A 112 -0.25 -7.10 5.36
N ASN A 113 -0.32 -5.80 5.23
CA ASN A 113 -1.16 -5.13 4.26
C ASN A 113 -0.30 -4.36 3.25
N PHE A 114 -0.78 -4.29 2.03
CA PHE A 114 -0.30 -3.34 1.05
C PHE A 114 -0.63 -1.92 1.51
N HIS A 115 0.35 -1.02 1.51
CA HIS A 115 0.16 0.37 1.89
C HIS A 115 0.05 1.28 0.68
N ASP A 116 1.05 1.31 -0.18
CA ASP A 116 1.05 2.18 -1.35
C ASP A 116 1.99 1.70 -2.46
N ILE A 117 1.65 2.11 -3.68
CA ILE A 117 2.56 2.19 -4.82
C ILE A 117 2.47 3.60 -5.36
N ALA A 118 3.58 4.27 -5.51
CA ALA A 118 3.60 5.62 -6.03
C ALA A 118 4.77 5.85 -7.00
N PHE A 119 4.50 6.62 -8.05
CA PHE A 119 5.48 7.04 -9.03
C PHE A 119 5.44 8.56 -9.15
N GLN A 120 6.62 9.16 -9.27
CA GLN A 120 6.77 10.58 -9.48
C GLN A 120 7.87 10.85 -10.49
N LEU A 121 7.58 11.63 -11.52
CA LEU A 121 8.52 11.96 -12.57
C LEU A 121 8.39 13.43 -13.00
N PRO A 122 9.51 14.10 -13.28
CA PRO A 122 9.51 15.44 -13.83
C PRO A 122 9.29 15.36 -15.35
N ILE A 123 8.31 16.10 -15.87
CA ILE A 123 8.05 16.22 -17.31
C ILE A 123 8.82 17.41 -17.87
N ALA A 124 8.76 18.52 -17.17
CA ALA A 124 9.40 19.77 -17.56
C ALA A 124 9.96 20.50 -16.35
N LYS A 125 10.65 21.63 -16.57
CA LYS A 125 11.35 22.38 -15.51
C LYS A 125 10.46 22.80 -14.33
N HIS A 126 9.16 22.98 -14.57
CA HIS A 126 8.17 23.36 -13.55
C HIS A 126 6.95 22.43 -13.54
N LEU A 127 6.98 21.34 -14.29
CA LEU A 127 5.88 20.38 -14.40
C LEU A 127 6.36 19.00 -14.02
N GLY A 128 5.69 18.39 -13.04
CA GLY A 128 5.86 17.00 -12.63
C GLY A 128 4.56 16.23 -12.73
N LEU A 129 4.66 14.94 -12.95
CA LEU A 129 3.57 13.99 -12.92
C LEU A 129 3.76 13.04 -11.74
N GLY A 130 2.70 12.81 -10.99
CA GLY A 130 2.63 11.78 -9.95
C GLY A 130 1.46 10.86 -10.18
N PHE A 131 1.67 9.58 -9.97
CA PHE A 131 0.64 8.55 -9.95
C PHE A 131 0.79 7.72 -8.69
N SER A 132 -0.32 7.41 -8.04
CA SER A 132 -0.32 6.57 -6.85
C SER A 132 -1.54 5.69 -6.76
N LEU A 133 -1.35 4.54 -6.15
CA LEU A 133 -2.39 3.61 -5.75
C LEU A 133 -2.24 3.39 -4.25
N THR A 134 -3.21 3.87 -3.48
CA THR A 134 -3.24 3.74 -2.02
C THR A 134 -4.61 3.28 -1.58
N PRO A 135 -4.72 2.34 -0.63
CA PRO A 135 -6.01 1.94 -0.07
C PRO A 135 -6.60 3.11 0.74
N TYR A 136 -7.87 3.40 0.52
CA TYR A 136 -8.59 4.47 1.21
C TYR A 136 -9.04 4.06 2.62
N SER A 137 -9.54 2.83 2.74
CA SER A 137 -10.04 2.30 4.01
C SER A 137 -9.83 0.79 4.11
N SER A 138 -9.88 0.28 5.33
CA SER A 138 -9.87 -1.14 5.63
C SER A 138 -11.19 -1.51 6.31
N CYS A 139 -12.01 -2.34 5.66
CA CYS A 139 -13.31 -2.75 6.16
C CYS A 139 -13.37 -4.28 6.28
N LEU A 140 -13.91 -4.77 7.39
CA LEU A 140 -14.23 -6.17 7.61
C LEU A 140 -15.68 -6.40 7.16
N LEU A 141 -15.85 -6.87 5.93
CA LEU A 141 -17.16 -7.31 5.45
C LEU A 141 -17.41 -8.76 5.93
N TYR A 142 -18.29 -8.91 6.89
CA TYR A 142 -18.86 -10.20 7.22
C TYR A 142 -19.94 -10.54 6.18
N THR A 143 -19.57 -11.28 5.17
CA THR A 143 -20.55 -12.00 4.36
C THR A 143 -20.85 -13.30 5.09
N SER A 144 -21.91 -13.32 5.89
CA SER A 144 -22.48 -14.59 6.34
C SER A 144 -23.02 -15.34 5.13
N PRO A 145 -22.56 -16.54 4.81
CA PRO A 145 -23.25 -17.35 3.83
C PRO A 145 -24.60 -17.72 4.42
N SER A 146 -25.67 -17.22 3.81
CA SER A 146 -27.04 -17.59 4.09
C SER A 146 -27.33 -19.00 3.58
#